data_1af462372e56b37b85c45b69de992c5c
#
_entry.id   1af462372e56b37b85c45b69de992c5c
#
_cell.length_a   1.000
_cell.length_b   1.000
_cell.length_c   1.000
_cell.angle_alpha   90.00
_cell.angle_beta   90.00
_cell.angle_gamma   90.00
#
_symmetry.space_group_name_H-M   'P 1'
#
loop_
_entity.id
_entity.type
_entity.pdbx_description
1 polymer ?
#
loop_
_entity_poly.entity_id
_entity_poly.type
_entity_poly.pdbx_seq_one_letter_code
_entity_poly.pdbx_strand_id
1 'polypeptide(L)'
;MDGYDAVVYDLDGTLARLDVDWEAVAREAAAVYRNAGVDPPAGDLWNLLDEAEAHGVGEEVARLVCEREREGARRSDRLFLADHLIERASAGVPIGVCSLNCEDAVRIALAEHGLAESVRQGAIVGRDTVATRKPDPEPLLSTCRALSVDPERTLFVGDSPRDERTADRAGVGFAYVSELESDRDGPSP
;
A
#
# COMPACT_ATOMS: atom_id res chain seq x y z
N MET A 1 8.64 18.96 -0.43
CA MET A 1 8.19 18.15 -1.57
C MET A 1 8.34 18.84 -2.92
N ASP A 2 9.04 19.97 -2.95
CA ASP A 2 9.32 20.67 -4.19
C ASP A 2 10.39 19.94 -4.99
N GLY A 3 10.14 19.73 -6.29
CA GLY A 3 11.10 19.07 -7.19
C GLY A 3 10.68 17.73 -7.77
N TYR A 4 9.54 17.18 -7.34
CA TYR A 4 8.96 15.94 -7.89
C TYR A 4 7.79 16.24 -8.83
N ASP A 5 7.69 15.47 -9.91
CA ASP A 5 6.65 15.61 -10.93
C ASP A 5 5.43 14.73 -10.65
N ALA A 6 5.56 13.73 -9.76
CA ALA A 6 4.47 12.89 -9.32
C ALA A 6 4.65 12.49 -7.85
N VAL A 7 3.54 12.10 -7.20
CA VAL A 7 3.55 11.52 -5.86
C VAL A 7 2.83 10.17 -5.87
N VAL A 8 3.47 9.17 -5.27
CA VAL A 8 2.87 7.88 -4.98
C VAL A 8 2.71 7.76 -3.47
N TYR A 9 1.59 7.25 -3.01
CA TYR A 9 1.34 7.00 -1.59
C TYR A 9 1.22 5.50 -1.33
N ASP A 10 1.67 5.05 -0.15
CA ASP A 10 1.13 3.83 0.43
C ASP A 10 -0.31 4.07 0.91
N LEU A 11 -1.03 3.02 1.29
CA LEU A 11 -2.41 3.13 1.77
C LEU A 11 -2.49 3.02 3.29
N ASP A 12 -2.25 1.81 3.84
CA ASP A 12 -2.49 1.50 5.26
C ASP A 12 -1.40 2.10 6.14
N GLY A 13 -1.79 2.96 7.08
CA GLY A 13 -0.86 3.77 7.87
C GLY A 13 -0.44 5.09 7.20
N THR A 14 -0.84 5.33 5.94
CA THR A 14 -0.45 6.52 5.16
C THR A 14 -1.67 7.37 4.77
N LEU A 15 -2.56 6.87 3.93
CA LEU A 15 -3.80 7.56 3.52
C LEU A 15 -5.00 7.19 4.36
N ALA A 16 -5.03 5.94 4.80
CA ALA A 16 -6.08 5.37 5.63
C ALA A 16 -5.48 4.39 6.63
N ARG A 17 -6.20 4.13 7.73
CA ARG A 17 -5.90 3.02 8.64
C ARG A 17 -7.00 1.99 8.50
N LEU A 18 -6.66 0.82 7.96
CA LEU A 18 -7.61 -0.27 7.80
C LEU A 18 -8.00 -0.84 9.17
N ASP A 19 -9.30 -1.10 9.38
CA ASP A 19 -9.81 -1.78 10.58
C ASP A 19 -9.62 -3.30 10.43
N VAL A 20 -8.37 -3.77 10.54
CA VAL A 20 -7.97 -5.18 10.39
C VAL A 20 -7.20 -5.65 11.61
N ASP A 21 -7.66 -6.74 12.24
CA ASP A 21 -6.88 -7.50 13.22
C ASP A 21 -5.89 -8.42 12.49
N TRP A 22 -4.70 -7.88 12.17
CA TRP A 22 -3.66 -8.60 11.43
C TRP A 22 -3.20 -9.89 12.12
N GLU A 23 -3.26 -9.96 13.47
CA GLU A 23 -2.94 -11.18 14.21
C GLU A 23 -4.03 -12.25 14.01
N ALA A 24 -5.30 -11.84 14.00
CA ALA A 24 -6.39 -12.76 13.68
C ALA A 24 -6.29 -13.29 12.25
N VAL A 25 -6.00 -12.41 11.28
CA VAL A 25 -5.80 -12.81 9.88
C VAL A 25 -4.65 -13.79 9.73
N ALA A 26 -3.52 -13.57 10.41
CA ALA A 26 -2.40 -14.51 10.41
C ALA A 26 -2.79 -15.89 10.99
N ARG A 27 -3.58 -15.90 12.07
CA ARG A 27 -4.10 -17.17 12.66
C ARG A 27 -5.04 -17.90 11.71
N GLU A 28 -5.91 -17.17 11.00
CA GLU A 28 -6.82 -17.73 9.99
C GLU A 28 -6.03 -18.29 8.79
N ALA A 29 -5.06 -17.55 8.27
CA ALA A 29 -4.18 -18.00 7.20
C ALA A 29 -3.42 -19.29 7.60
N ALA A 30 -2.86 -19.35 8.81
CA ALA A 30 -2.22 -20.55 9.33
C ALA A 30 -3.20 -21.73 9.47
N ALA A 31 -4.48 -21.49 9.71
CA ALA A 31 -5.50 -22.54 9.74
C ALA A 31 -5.75 -23.14 8.34
N VAL A 32 -5.66 -22.34 7.27
CA VAL A 32 -5.76 -22.84 5.87
C VAL A 32 -4.67 -23.89 5.61
N TYR A 33 -3.42 -23.64 6.00
CA TYR A 33 -2.34 -24.61 5.87
C TYR A 33 -2.65 -25.92 6.62
N ARG A 34 -3.06 -25.81 7.89
CA ARG A 34 -3.39 -27.02 8.70
C ARG A 34 -4.54 -27.81 8.12
N ASN A 35 -5.57 -27.16 7.59
CA ASN A 35 -6.71 -27.81 6.93
C ASN A 35 -6.28 -28.56 5.65
N ALA A 36 -5.25 -28.07 4.97
CA ALA A 36 -4.62 -28.75 3.83
C ALA A 36 -3.64 -29.87 4.27
N GLY A 37 -3.46 -30.11 5.57
CA GLY A 37 -2.53 -31.13 6.09
C GLY A 37 -1.07 -30.69 6.05
N VAL A 38 -0.79 -29.39 5.99
CA VAL A 38 0.54 -28.79 5.92
C VAL A 38 0.81 -27.98 7.18
N ASP A 39 2.00 -28.09 7.74
CA ASP A 39 2.40 -27.23 8.84
C ASP A 39 2.65 -25.79 8.30
N PRO A 40 2.04 -24.77 8.93
CA PRO A 40 2.25 -23.39 8.48
C PRO A 40 3.71 -22.97 8.72
N PRO A 41 4.32 -22.21 7.80
CA PRO A 41 5.65 -21.66 7.98
C PRO A 41 5.71 -20.75 9.22
N ALA A 42 6.89 -20.67 9.83
CA ALA A 42 7.13 -19.77 10.95
C ALA A 42 7.23 -18.33 10.44
N GLY A 43 6.73 -17.38 11.25
CA GLY A 43 6.85 -15.96 10.93
C GLY A 43 5.52 -15.22 11.00
N ASP A 44 5.45 -14.10 10.31
CA ASP A 44 4.27 -13.23 10.24
C ASP A 44 3.34 -13.59 9.06
N LEU A 45 2.29 -12.81 8.88
CA LEU A 45 1.33 -12.98 7.76
C LEU A 45 2.02 -12.95 6.40
N TRP A 46 3.09 -12.15 6.25
CA TRP A 46 3.80 -12.02 4.99
C TRP A 46 4.56 -13.29 4.63
N ASN A 47 5.13 -13.99 5.63
CA ASN A 47 5.75 -15.31 5.43
C ASN A 47 4.70 -16.34 5.00
N LEU A 48 3.53 -16.34 5.62
CA LEU A 48 2.41 -17.22 5.21
C LEU A 48 1.99 -16.98 3.76
N LEU A 49 1.88 -15.71 3.35
CA LEU A 49 1.55 -15.36 1.96
C LEU A 49 2.68 -15.72 0.97
N ASP A 50 3.97 -15.57 1.39
CA ASP A 50 5.12 -15.85 0.53
C ASP A 50 5.24 -17.33 0.19
N GLU A 51 4.97 -18.20 1.14
CA GLU A 51 5.16 -19.63 1.00
C GLU A 51 3.89 -20.38 0.57
N ALA A 52 2.74 -19.70 0.55
CA ALA A 52 1.44 -20.34 0.30
C ALA A 52 1.37 -21.08 -1.05
N GLU A 53 1.93 -20.52 -2.10
CA GLU A 53 1.94 -21.13 -3.44
C GLU A 53 2.73 -22.43 -3.45
N ALA A 54 3.91 -22.45 -2.84
CA ALA A 54 4.76 -23.64 -2.74
C ALA A 54 4.10 -24.80 -1.97
N HIS A 55 3.15 -24.48 -1.10
CA HIS A 55 2.38 -25.45 -0.31
C HIS A 55 1.00 -25.77 -0.89
N GLY A 56 0.66 -25.22 -2.07
CA GLY A 56 -0.60 -25.48 -2.77
C GLY A 56 -1.83 -24.84 -2.12
N VAL A 57 -1.64 -23.83 -1.26
CA VAL A 57 -2.71 -23.08 -0.58
C VAL A 57 -2.74 -21.60 -0.96
N GLY A 58 -1.98 -21.21 -1.99
CA GLY A 58 -1.76 -19.81 -2.39
C GLY A 58 -3.05 -19.06 -2.66
N GLU A 59 -3.92 -19.61 -3.50
CA GLU A 59 -5.19 -18.98 -3.87
C GLU A 59 -6.12 -18.80 -2.64
N GLU A 60 -6.21 -19.80 -1.76
CA GLU A 60 -7.08 -19.75 -0.59
C GLU A 60 -6.59 -18.73 0.44
N VAL A 61 -5.29 -18.70 0.73
CA VAL A 61 -4.68 -17.73 1.63
C VAL A 61 -4.79 -16.30 1.06
N ALA A 62 -4.49 -16.11 -0.21
CA ALA A 62 -4.59 -14.79 -0.85
C ALA A 62 -6.02 -14.26 -0.84
N ARG A 63 -7.02 -15.11 -1.13
CA ARG A 63 -8.44 -14.77 -1.10
C ARG A 63 -8.89 -14.40 0.32
N LEU A 64 -8.52 -15.20 1.33
CA LEU A 64 -8.84 -14.94 2.74
C LEU A 64 -8.32 -13.56 3.17
N VAL A 65 -7.04 -13.29 2.91
CA VAL A 65 -6.40 -12.02 3.31
C VAL A 65 -7.06 -10.85 2.60
N CYS A 66 -7.29 -10.94 1.29
CA CYS A 66 -7.97 -9.89 0.53
C CYS A 66 -9.39 -9.62 1.03
N GLU A 67 -10.13 -10.65 1.45
CA GLU A 67 -11.47 -10.49 2.02
C GLU A 67 -11.43 -9.70 3.33
N ARG A 68 -10.47 -9.97 4.23
CA ARG A 68 -10.30 -9.21 5.47
C ARG A 68 -9.84 -7.78 5.22
N GLU A 69 -8.93 -7.57 4.26
CA GLU A 69 -8.52 -6.24 3.82
C GLU A 69 -9.70 -5.43 3.28
N ARG A 70 -10.56 -6.02 2.45
CA ARG A 70 -11.76 -5.37 1.90
C ARG A 70 -12.78 -5.02 2.98
N GLU A 71 -12.98 -5.90 3.96
CA GLU A 71 -13.83 -5.63 5.13
C GLU A 71 -13.27 -4.47 5.97
N GLY A 72 -11.97 -4.49 6.25
CA GLY A 72 -11.28 -3.44 6.99
C GLY A 72 -11.25 -2.10 6.25
N ALA A 73 -11.11 -2.13 4.93
CA ALA A 73 -11.12 -0.93 4.08
C ALA A 73 -12.46 -0.17 4.15
N ARG A 74 -13.59 -0.88 4.23
CA ARG A 74 -14.93 -0.27 4.39
C ARG A 74 -15.14 0.42 5.74
N ARG A 75 -14.33 0.07 6.74
CA ARG A 75 -14.39 0.62 8.11
C ARG A 75 -13.13 1.37 8.49
N SER A 76 -12.28 1.67 7.48
CA SER A 76 -11.02 2.34 7.71
C SER A 76 -11.20 3.78 8.20
N ASP A 77 -10.22 4.24 8.98
CA ASP A 77 -10.12 5.63 9.38
C ASP A 77 -9.33 6.42 8.34
N ARG A 78 -9.82 7.61 7.98
CA ARG A 78 -9.13 8.55 7.11
C ARG A 78 -7.98 9.22 7.84
N LEU A 79 -6.78 9.20 7.24
CA LEU A 79 -5.60 9.84 7.81
C LEU A 79 -5.34 11.23 7.16
N PHE A 80 -4.50 12.03 7.80
CA PHE A 80 -4.29 13.44 7.41
C PHE A 80 -3.70 13.59 6.00
N LEU A 81 -2.87 12.66 5.54
CA LEU A 81 -2.29 12.71 4.18
C LEU A 81 -3.32 12.54 3.07
N ALA A 82 -4.53 12.10 3.38
CA ALA A 82 -5.63 12.11 2.42
C ALA A 82 -6.01 13.54 1.97
N ASP A 83 -5.94 14.54 2.86
CA ASP A 83 -6.14 15.94 2.50
C ASP A 83 -5.00 16.45 1.64
N HIS A 84 -3.77 16.14 2.03
CA HIS A 84 -2.56 16.48 1.27
C HIS A 84 -2.60 15.89 -0.16
N LEU A 85 -3.07 14.64 -0.33
CA LEU A 85 -3.27 14.02 -1.63
C LEU A 85 -4.22 14.85 -2.50
N ILE A 86 -5.36 15.27 -1.95
CA ILE A 86 -6.35 16.09 -2.67
C ILE A 86 -5.74 17.43 -3.07
N GLU A 87 -4.99 18.09 -2.18
CA GLU A 87 -4.30 19.35 -2.47
C GLU A 87 -3.32 19.20 -3.63
N ARG A 88 -2.49 18.14 -3.61
CA ARG A 88 -1.50 17.87 -4.67
C ARG A 88 -2.18 17.56 -5.99
N ALA A 89 -3.22 16.72 -5.99
CA ALA A 89 -4.01 16.40 -7.18
C ALA A 89 -4.68 17.66 -7.78
N SER A 90 -5.22 18.54 -6.93
CA SER A 90 -5.85 19.79 -7.33
C SER A 90 -4.83 20.79 -7.94
N ALA A 91 -3.57 20.69 -7.54
CA ALA A 91 -2.46 21.43 -8.14
C ALA A 91 -1.97 20.81 -9.46
N GLY A 92 -2.61 19.74 -9.94
CA GLY A 92 -2.28 19.07 -11.20
C GLY A 92 -1.15 18.06 -11.10
N VAL A 93 -0.70 17.69 -9.89
CA VAL A 93 0.33 16.67 -9.69
C VAL A 93 -0.28 15.28 -9.91
N PRO A 94 0.30 14.43 -10.80
CA PRO A 94 -0.14 13.06 -10.98
C PRO A 94 0.02 12.25 -9.69
N ILE A 95 -1.04 11.53 -9.26
CA ILE A 95 -1.08 10.75 -8.03
C ILE A 95 -1.27 9.27 -8.34
N GLY A 96 -0.46 8.42 -7.70
CA GLY A 96 -0.59 6.97 -7.68
C GLY A 96 -0.65 6.40 -6.28
N VAL A 97 -0.98 5.11 -6.19
CA VAL A 97 -0.96 4.33 -4.93
C VAL A 97 -0.22 3.02 -5.15
N CYS A 98 0.71 2.68 -4.23
CA CYS A 98 1.45 1.43 -4.22
C CYS A 98 1.37 0.79 -2.83
N SER A 99 0.58 -0.27 -2.68
CA SER A 99 0.24 -0.86 -1.38
C SER A 99 0.51 -2.37 -1.31
N LEU A 100 0.69 -2.89 -0.08
CA LEU A 100 0.70 -4.33 0.20
C LEU A 100 -0.70 -4.92 0.34
N ASN A 101 -1.74 -4.11 0.43
CA ASN A 101 -3.11 -4.59 0.40
C ASN A 101 -3.50 -5.01 -1.02
N CYS A 102 -4.48 -5.90 -1.18
CA CYS A 102 -4.99 -6.23 -2.50
C CYS A 102 -5.62 -5.00 -3.16
N GLU A 103 -5.56 -4.93 -4.49
CA GLU A 103 -6.03 -3.77 -5.27
C GLU A 103 -7.48 -3.40 -4.96
N ASP A 104 -8.35 -4.40 -4.80
CA ASP A 104 -9.75 -4.17 -4.43
C ASP A 104 -9.90 -3.42 -3.10
N ALA A 105 -9.11 -3.80 -2.06
CA ALA A 105 -9.15 -3.12 -0.77
C ALA A 105 -8.66 -1.67 -0.89
N VAL A 106 -7.60 -1.44 -1.68
CA VAL A 106 -7.10 -0.09 -1.97
C VAL A 106 -8.21 0.75 -2.60
N ARG A 107 -8.88 0.25 -3.63
CA ARG A 107 -9.96 0.96 -4.32
C ARG A 107 -11.15 1.26 -3.41
N ILE A 108 -11.51 0.32 -2.54
CA ILE A 108 -12.57 0.51 -1.54
C ILE A 108 -12.20 1.64 -0.58
N ALA A 109 -11.01 1.63 0.02
CA ALA A 109 -10.59 2.67 0.94
C ALA A 109 -10.53 4.05 0.27
N LEU A 110 -10.00 4.13 -0.96
CA LEU A 110 -9.97 5.38 -1.72
C LEU A 110 -11.39 5.91 -1.99
N ALA A 111 -12.35 5.04 -2.28
CA ALA A 111 -13.74 5.43 -2.50
C ALA A 111 -14.42 5.90 -1.20
N GLU A 112 -14.27 5.17 -0.10
CA GLU A 112 -14.84 5.51 1.21
C GLU A 112 -14.36 6.89 1.71
N HIS A 113 -13.11 7.26 1.38
CA HIS A 113 -12.51 8.53 1.81
C HIS A 113 -12.57 9.65 0.75
N GLY A 114 -13.28 9.44 -0.37
CA GLY A 114 -13.44 10.43 -1.43
C GLY A 114 -12.16 10.76 -2.21
N LEU A 115 -11.20 9.82 -2.26
CA LEU A 115 -9.90 9.98 -2.90
C LEU A 115 -9.84 9.41 -4.33
N ALA A 116 -10.84 8.61 -4.73
CA ALA A 116 -10.80 7.83 -5.97
C ALA A 116 -10.60 8.70 -7.23
N GLU A 117 -11.21 9.88 -7.28
CA GLU A 117 -11.10 10.81 -8.41
C GLU A 117 -9.74 11.56 -8.46
N SER A 118 -9.03 11.61 -7.34
CA SER A 118 -7.74 12.28 -7.21
C SER A 118 -6.56 11.37 -7.58
N VAL A 119 -6.78 10.06 -7.70
CA VAL A 119 -5.78 9.06 -8.05
C VAL A 119 -5.96 8.60 -9.49
N ARG A 120 -4.88 8.52 -10.26
CA ARG A 120 -4.94 7.97 -11.63
C ARG A 120 -5.32 6.49 -11.58
N GLN A 121 -6.44 6.11 -12.19
CA GLN A 121 -7.04 4.77 -12.08
C GLN A 121 -6.10 3.62 -12.49
N GLY A 122 -5.22 3.83 -13.47
CA GLY A 122 -4.21 2.85 -13.90
C GLY A 122 -2.94 2.83 -13.02
N ALA A 123 -2.81 3.75 -12.06
CA ALA A 123 -1.65 3.88 -11.17
C ALA A 123 -1.98 3.45 -9.72
N ILE A 124 -2.95 2.57 -9.56
CA ILE A 124 -3.25 1.88 -8.31
C ILE A 124 -2.64 0.49 -8.41
N VAL A 125 -1.62 0.21 -7.62
CA VAL A 125 -0.91 -1.07 -7.59
C VAL A 125 -1.04 -1.67 -6.20
N GLY A 126 -1.82 -2.74 -6.10
CA GLY A 126 -1.96 -3.59 -4.93
C GLY A 126 -0.97 -4.76 -4.95
N ARG A 127 -1.00 -5.58 -3.91
CA ARG A 127 -0.20 -6.80 -3.77
C ARG A 127 -0.39 -7.79 -4.93
N ASP A 128 -1.57 -7.83 -5.50
CA ASP A 128 -2.03 -8.76 -6.53
C ASP A 128 -2.00 -8.16 -7.95
N THR A 129 -1.58 -6.92 -8.11
CA THR A 129 -1.54 -6.23 -9.41
C THR A 129 -0.33 -6.65 -10.25
N VAL A 130 0.80 -6.95 -9.62
CA VAL A 130 2.06 -7.38 -10.25
C VAL A 130 2.60 -8.64 -9.58
N ALA A 131 3.54 -9.32 -10.22
CA ALA A 131 4.05 -10.61 -9.77
C ALA A 131 4.87 -10.55 -8.47
N THR A 132 5.42 -9.39 -8.13
CA THR A 132 6.24 -9.17 -6.93
C THR A 132 5.56 -8.16 -6.01
N ARG A 133 6.07 -8.04 -4.77
CA ARG A 133 5.54 -7.11 -3.77
C ARG A 133 6.65 -6.38 -3.02
N LYS A 134 6.31 -5.25 -2.39
CA LYS A 134 7.24 -4.51 -1.54
C LYS A 134 7.94 -5.46 -0.54
N PRO A 135 9.25 -5.43 -0.37
CA PRO A 135 10.21 -4.39 -0.79
C PRO A 135 10.85 -4.60 -2.17
N ASP A 136 10.27 -5.41 -3.07
CA ASP A 136 10.70 -5.44 -4.47
C ASP A 136 10.33 -4.10 -5.13
N PRO A 137 11.18 -3.53 -6.02
CA PRO A 137 10.93 -2.24 -6.65
C PRO A 137 9.81 -2.27 -7.71
N GLU A 138 9.50 -3.43 -8.27
CA GLU A 138 8.59 -3.55 -9.42
C GLU A 138 7.18 -2.98 -9.20
N PRO A 139 6.51 -3.16 -8.03
CA PRO A 139 5.23 -2.50 -7.79
C PRO A 139 5.29 -0.98 -7.93
N LEU A 140 6.31 -0.35 -7.34
CA LEU A 140 6.47 1.09 -7.39
C LEU A 140 6.87 1.56 -8.79
N LEU A 141 7.75 0.86 -9.49
CA LEU A 141 8.11 1.14 -10.88
C LEU A 141 6.90 0.98 -11.82
N SER A 142 6.01 0.01 -11.55
CA SER A 142 4.75 -0.15 -12.28
C SER A 142 3.84 1.07 -12.10
N THR A 143 3.76 1.60 -10.88
CA THR A 143 3.01 2.83 -10.59
C THR A 143 3.61 4.03 -11.33
N CYS A 144 4.95 4.20 -11.32
CA CYS A 144 5.62 5.27 -12.07
C CYS A 144 5.33 5.20 -13.57
N ARG A 145 5.41 3.99 -14.17
CA ARG A 145 5.07 3.79 -15.59
C ARG A 145 3.63 4.19 -15.91
N ALA A 146 2.68 3.81 -15.04
CA ALA A 146 1.28 4.17 -15.21
C ALA A 146 1.04 5.69 -15.09
N LEU A 147 1.83 6.39 -14.27
CA LEU A 147 1.83 7.84 -14.17
C LEU A 147 2.53 8.52 -15.36
N SER A 148 3.36 7.78 -16.11
CA SER A 148 4.23 8.30 -17.18
C SER A 148 5.24 9.33 -16.66
N VAL A 149 5.84 9.05 -15.49
CA VAL A 149 6.85 9.88 -14.83
C VAL A 149 8.08 9.03 -14.50
N ASP A 150 9.26 9.64 -14.63
CA ASP A 150 10.52 8.98 -14.29
C ASP A 150 10.59 8.69 -12.77
N PRO A 151 11.15 7.55 -12.36
CA PRO A 151 11.32 7.22 -10.93
C PRO A 151 12.06 8.31 -10.14
N GLU A 152 13.16 8.85 -10.68
CA GLU A 152 13.95 9.90 -10.03
C GLU A 152 13.19 11.22 -9.83
N ARG A 153 12.08 11.42 -10.54
CA ARG A 153 11.18 12.57 -10.43
C ARG A 153 9.87 12.24 -9.70
N THR A 154 9.81 11.08 -9.06
CA THR A 154 8.65 10.61 -8.28
C THR A 154 9.01 10.58 -6.80
N LEU A 155 8.10 11.04 -5.95
CA LEU A 155 8.18 10.88 -4.49
C LEU A 155 7.25 9.74 -4.07
N PHE A 156 7.76 8.81 -3.28
CA PHE A 156 6.95 7.81 -2.59
C PHE A 156 6.80 8.21 -1.11
N VAL A 157 5.57 8.23 -0.63
CA VAL A 157 5.25 8.56 0.77
C VAL A 157 4.70 7.31 1.44
N GLY A 158 5.30 6.91 2.56
CA GLY A 158 4.92 5.72 3.30
C GLY A 158 5.24 5.82 4.78
N ASP A 159 4.76 4.85 5.56
CA ASP A 159 4.92 4.82 7.02
C ASP A 159 5.97 3.81 7.51
N SER A 160 6.46 2.93 6.63
CA SER A 160 7.24 1.77 7.02
C SER A 160 8.66 1.73 6.43
N PRO A 161 9.63 1.08 7.11
CA PRO A 161 10.95 0.80 6.54
C PRO A 161 10.90 -0.09 5.28
N ARG A 162 9.78 -0.75 5.03
CA ARG A 162 9.58 -1.56 3.81
C ARG A 162 9.34 -0.65 2.61
N ASP A 163 8.61 0.44 2.81
CA ASP A 163 8.35 1.46 1.78
C ASP A 163 9.65 2.17 1.39
N GLU A 164 10.42 2.59 2.40
CA GLU A 164 11.75 3.19 2.19
C GLU A 164 12.65 2.29 1.34
N ARG A 165 12.77 1.00 1.71
CA ARG A 165 13.57 0.03 0.92
C ARG A 165 13.03 -0.18 -0.49
N THR A 166 11.72 -0.08 -0.69
CA THR A 166 11.10 -0.17 -2.02
C THR A 166 11.51 1.04 -2.86
N ALA A 167 11.41 2.24 -2.29
CA ALA A 167 11.81 3.48 -2.94
C ALA A 167 13.30 3.49 -3.31
N ASP A 168 14.17 3.14 -2.36
CA ASP A 168 15.63 3.04 -2.59
C ASP A 168 15.96 2.12 -3.77
N ARG A 169 15.35 0.94 -3.81
CA ARG A 169 15.57 -0.04 -4.88
C ARG A 169 15.02 0.40 -6.23
N ALA A 170 13.96 1.21 -6.21
CA ALA A 170 13.32 1.75 -7.40
C ALA A 170 14.00 3.03 -7.93
N GLY A 171 14.91 3.65 -7.17
CA GLY A 171 15.48 4.95 -7.49
C GLY A 171 14.45 6.10 -7.38
N VAL A 172 13.47 5.93 -6.50
CA VAL A 172 12.39 6.89 -6.22
C VAL A 172 12.70 7.65 -4.94
N GLY A 173 12.41 8.96 -4.89
CA GLY A 173 12.52 9.73 -3.66
C GLY A 173 11.55 9.21 -2.60
N PHE A 174 11.94 9.28 -1.31
CA PHE A 174 11.10 8.79 -0.22
C PHE A 174 10.91 9.85 0.87
N ALA A 175 9.72 9.86 1.49
CA ALA A 175 9.42 10.61 2.70
C ALA A 175 8.56 9.77 3.65
N TYR A 176 8.92 9.78 4.92
CA TYR A 176 8.08 9.20 5.95
C TYR A 176 6.86 10.09 6.26
N VAL A 177 5.72 9.44 6.56
CA VAL A 177 4.51 10.11 7.05
C VAL A 177 4.83 11.06 8.22
N SER A 178 5.65 10.62 9.18
CA SER A 178 6.05 11.39 10.36
C SER A 178 6.82 12.67 10.06
N GLU A 179 7.56 12.73 8.96
CA GLU A 179 8.27 13.95 8.54
C GLU A 179 7.28 15.01 8.08
N LEU A 180 6.23 14.59 7.36
CA LEU A 180 5.20 15.48 6.83
C LEU A 180 4.21 15.96 7.90
N GLU A 181 3.99 15.16 8.96
CA GLU A 181 3.24 15.59 10.15
C GLU A 181 3.98 16.72 10.90
N SER A 182 5.30 16.57 11.05
CA SER A 182 6.12 17.53 11.77
C SER A 182 6.18 18.90 11.10
N ASP A 183 6.15 18.95 9.78
CA ASP A 183 6.14 20.21 9.00
C ASP A 183 4.81 20.98 9.15
N ARG A 184 3.72 20.29 9.48
CA ARG A 184 2.40 20.88 9.73
C ARG A 184 2.29 21.55 11.10
N ASP A 185 2.95 20.98 12.10
CA ASP A 185 2.95 21.48 13.50
C ASP A 185 4.04 22.51 13.78
N GLY A 186 4.81 22.94 12.77
CA GLY A 186 5.80 23.99 12.85
C GLY A 186 5.18 25.34 13.28
N PRO A 187 5.93 26.22 13.96
CA PRO A 187 5.37 27.43 14.56
C PRO A 187 4.73 28.30 13.48
N SER A 188 3.41 28.54 13.65
CA SER A 188 2.74 29.63 12.94
C SER A 188 3.47 30.96 13.21
N PRO A 189 3.64 31.80 12.21
CA PRO A 189 4.31 33.09 12.31
C PRO A 189 3.59 34.06 13.25
#